data_13b673ce2cf3aa84d42574c6238ae09e
#
_entry.id   13b673ce2cf3aa84d42574c6238ae09e
#
_cell.length_a   1.000
_cell.length_b   1.000
_cell.length_c   1.000
_cell.angle_alpha   90.00
_cell.angle_beta   90.00
_cell.angle_gamma   90.00
#
_symmetry.space_group_name_H-M   'P 1'
#
loop_
_entity.id
_entity.type
_entity.pdbx_description
1 polymer ?
#
loop_
_entity_poly.entity_id
_entity_poly.type
_entity_poly.pdbx_seq_one_letter_code
_entity_poly.pdbx_strand_id
1 'polypeptide(L)'
;TIMEEASELIERITKKNRPLPQFTSCCPSWVKYAEIYHPDMLPHLSTAKSPIGMQGPTVKTYFAKKMGLNPEKIVNVAVTPCTAKKFEIRREEMSAAAEYLGIPGMRDMDYVITTRELAIWAREEAIDFAGLADSSYDRLMGEASGAGVIFGNTGGVMEAALRTAYETITKQKAPAVLYDLEPVRGMEDVKEAEVVIEGLKVNIAVIYGTKAASKFIERIKEGGKEYHFIEVMTCPGGCIGGGGQPKGTLQKGDELRKKRIEGLYRRDSGMELRTSHENKEIIELYREFYKKPLSELAEQMLHTGYRDRSEDLGGKNMSSSVKYRCTICGYIHEGELTEGFTCPVCRQPASVFEKIEEKPENTGNKYAGTKTEKNLMEGFAGESQARNKYTYFAMVAQREGYDQLAEIFLKTARNEQEHAKLWFEALGHIGTTAENLLAAAEGENYEWTDMYDRFAKDADEEGFPEMAELFRKVGAIEKTHEERYRKLLHNVEMQQVFEKAEESMWECRICGHLVIGKKAPEVCPVCKYSQSYFELRKENY
;
A
#
# COMPACT_ATOMS: atom_id res chain seq x y z
N THR A 1 14.54 15.50 -6.94
CA THR A 1 13.40 15.05 -7.76
C THR A 1 12.96 16.15 -8.71
N ILE A 2 12.63 17.37 -8.24
CA ILE A 2 12.15 18.46 -9.12
C ILE A 2 13.15 18.84 -10.22
N MET A 3 14.44 18.87 -9.92
CA MET A 3 15.47 19.16 -10.94
C MET A 3 15.42 18.18 -12.10
N GLU A 4 15.30 16.89 -11.82
CA GLU A 4 15.23 15.84 -12.83
C GLU A 4 13.87 15.83 -13.53
N GLU A 5 12.77 15.85 -12.78
CA GLU A 5 11.41 15.73 -13.31
C GLU A 5 11.01 16.93 -14.18
N ALA A 6 11.39 18.16 -13.77
CA ALA A 6 11.17 19.36 -14.59
C ALA A 6 12.05 19.36 -15.84
N SER A 7 13.31 18.89 -15.74
CA SER A 7 14.18 18.77 -16.90
C SER A 7 13.69 17.73 -17.90
N GLU A 8 13.18 16.59 -17.42
CA GLU A 8 12.55 15.58 -18.25
C GLU A 8 11.30 16.13 -18.96
N LEU A 9 10.43 16.88 -18.26
CA LEU A 9 9.26 17.53 -18.87
C LEU A 9 9.66 18.49 -19.99
N ILE A 10 10.67 19.33 -19.75
CA ILE A 10 11.20 20.27 -20.75
C ILE A 10 11.68 19.51 -21.99
N GLU A 11 12.42 18.39 -21.80
CA GLU A 11 12.88 17.58 -22.93
C GLU A 11 11.72 16.91 -23.69
N ARG A 12 10.71 16.39 -22.99
CA ARG A 12 9.52 15.81 -23.64
C ARG A 12 8.79 16.84 -24.51
N ILE A 13 8.65 18.07 -24.01
CA ILE A 13 8.00 19.16 -24.78
C ILE A 13 8.85 19.60 -25.97
N THR A 14 10.16 19.81 -25.75
CA THR A 14 11.04 20.42 -26.76
C THR A 14 11.63 19.42 -27.74
N LYS A 15 12.08 18.25 -27.26
CA LYS A 15 12.73 17.23 -28.07
C LYS A 15 11.78 16.15 -28.56
N LYS A 16 10.57 16.03 -27.99
CA LYS A 16 9.56 15.00 -28.28
C LYS A 16 10.13 13.56 -28.20
N ASN A 17 11.07 13.35 -27.29
CA ASN A 17 11.77 12.07 -27.13
C ASN A 17 10.96 11.01 -26.38
N ARG A 18 9.89 11.44 -25.66
CA ARG A 18 8.95 10.58 -24.94
C ARG A 18 7.53 11.14 -25.07
N PRO A 19 6.49 10.31 -24.87
CA PRO A 19 5.10 10.76 -25.01
C PRO A 19 4.69 11.76 -23.94
N LEU A 20 3.76 12.65 -24.28
CA LEU A 20 2.99 13.50 -23.38
C LEU A 20 1.57 12.94 -23.24
N PRO A 21 0.89 13.19 -22.10
CA PRO A 21 1.38 13.93 -20.93
C PRO A 21 2.42 13.15 -20.13
N GLN A 22 3.32 13.88 -19.43
CA GLN A 22 4.17 13.28 -18.40
C GLN A 22 3.37 13.16 -17.11
N PHE A 23 3.29 11.95 -16.54
CA PHE A 23 2.77 11.72 -15.19
C PHE A 23 3.89 11.76 -14.17
N THR A 24 3.63 12.33 -12.99
CA THR A 24 4.58 12.24 -11.86
C THR A 24 4.72 10.80 -11.37
N SER A 25 5.88 10.46 -10.82
CA SER A 25 6.23 9.11 -10.36
C SER A 25 6.63 9.02 -8.89
N CYS A 26 6.55 10.11 -8.16
CA CYS A 26 6.97 10.17 -6.76
C CYS A 26 6.03 9.39 -5.80
N CYS A 27 4.81 9.04 -6.21
CA CYS A 27 3.85 8.25 -5.44
C CYS A 27 3.96 6.75 -5.78
N PRO A 28 4.54 5.90 -4.90
CA PRO A 28 4.75 4.48 -5.21
C PRO A 28 3.46 3.66 -5.34
N SER A 29 2.39 4.07 -4.67
CA SER A 29 1.08 3.43 -4.84
C SER A 29 0.50 3.72 -6.23
N TRP A 30 0.67 4.93 -6.74
CA TRP A 30 0.28 5.29 -8.10
C TRP A 30 1.10 4.52 -9.12
N VAL A 31 2.42 4.50 -8.97
CA VAL A 31 3.31 3.75 -9.86
C VAL A 31 2.92 2.28 -9.94
N LYS A 32 2.74 1.62 -8.78
CA LYS A 32 2.29 0.21 -8.75
C LYS A 32 0.92 0.03 -9.38
N TYR A 33 0.00 0.98 -9.16
CA TYR A 33 -1.33 0.94 -9.79
C TYR A 33 -1.24 1.04 -11.32
N ALA A 34 -0.39 1.95 -11.83
CA ALA A 34 -0.17 2.08 -13.27
C ALA A 34 0.47 0.83 -13.88
N GLU A 35 1.48 0.25 -13.22
CA GLU A 35 2.13 -0.99 -13.65
C GLU A 35 1.15 -2.17 -13.76
N ILE A 36 0.11 -2.21 -12.92
CA ILE A 36 -0.86 -3.31 -12.86
C ILE A 36 -2.05 -3.06 -13.79
N TYR A 37 -2.66 -1.87 -13.73
CA TYR A 37 -3.95 -1.61 -14.38
C TYR A 37 -3.86 -0.78 -15.66
N HIS A 38 -2.75 -0.08 -15.87
CA HIS A 38 -2.53 0.80 -17.02
C HIS A 38 -1.10 0.66 -17.56
N PRO A 39 -0.63 -0.57 -17.89
CA PRO A 39 0.74 -0.77 -18.37
C PRO A 39 1.04 -0.04 -19.67
N ASP A 40 0.03 0.24 -20.47
CA ASP A 40 0.12 1.07 -21.68
C ASP A 40 0.49 2.53 -21.40
N MET A 41 0.29 3.00 -20.16
CA MET A 41 0.64 4.35 -19.73
C MET A 41 2.05 4.45 -19.13
N LEU A 42 2.78 3.35 -18.95
CA LEU A 42 4.14 3.37 -18.38
C LEU A 42 5.12 4.27 -19.14
N PRO A 43 5.10 4.39 -20.47
CA PRO A 43 5.95 5.34 -21.20
C PRO A 43 5.69 6.80 -20.83
N HIS A 44 4.50 7.11 -20.31
CA HIS A 44 4.08 8.44 -19.87
C HIS A 44 4.57 8.79 -18.46
N LEU A 45 4.95 7.81 -17.62
CA LEU A 45 5.45 8.11 -16.29
C LEU A 45 6.82 8.81 -16.38
N SER A 46 7.06 9.77 -15.50
CA SER A 46 8.40 10.31 -15.27
C SER A 46 9.33 9.20 -14.79
N THR A 47 10.53 9.14 -15.31
CA THR A 47 11.55 8.19 -14.85
C THR A 47 12.26 8.65 -13.59
N ALA A 48 12.07 9.90 -13.18
CA ALA A 48 12.64 10.45 -11.96
C ALA A 48 12.16 9.67 -10.72
N LYS A 49 13.11 9.18 -9.93
CA LYS A 49 12.80 8.50 -8.66
C LYS A 49 12.14 9.47 -7.67
N SER A 50 11.43 8.93 -6.70
CA SER A 50 10.90 9.72 -5.60
C SER A 50 12.02 10.36 -4.75
N PRO A 51 11.71 11.36 -3.90
CA PRO A 51 12.72 12.00 -3.05
C PRO A 51 13.57 11.02 -2.25
N ILE A 52 12.98 10.00 -1.63
CA ILE A 52 13.76 9.00 -0.89
C ILE A 52 14.56 8.08 -1.82
N GLY A 53 14.01 7.78 -3.01
CA GLY A 53 14.72 6.99 -4.03
C GLY A 53 15.92 7.72 -4.64
N MET A 54 15.96 9.07 -4.57
CA MET A 54 17.13 9.87 -4.98
C MET A 54 18.09 10.14 -3.81
N GLN A 55 17.55 10.39 -2.62
CA GLN A 55 18.36 10.67 -1.44
C GLN A 55 19.19 9.45 -1.02
N GLY A 56 18.63 8.26 -1.09
CA GLY A 56 19.30 7.02 -0.69
C GLY A 56 20.65 6.81 -1.38
N PRO A 57 20.68 6.69 -2.71
CA PRO A 57 21.94 6.49 -3.44
C PRO A 57 22.88 7.69 -3.30
N THR A 58 22.36 8.92 -3.22
CA THR A 58 23.17 10.14 -3.04
C THR A 58 23.92 10.11 -1.70
N VAL A 59 23.27 9.67 -0.63
CA VAL A 59 23.89 9.55 0.70
C VAL A 59 24.99 8.47 0.69
N LYS A 60 24.71 7.31 0.12
CA LYS A 60 25.67 6.19 0.10
C LYS A 60 26.85 6.41 -0.87
N THR A 61 26.77 7.38 -1.76
CA THR A 61 27.83 7.70 -2.73
C THR A 61 28.48 9.05 -2.45
N TYR A 62 27.84 10.14 -2.82
CA TYR A 62 28.38 11.50 -2.69
C TYR A 62 28.67 11.88 -1.24
N PHE A 63 27.67 11.72 -0.36
CA PHE A 63 27.83 12.07 1.07
C PHE A 63 28.90 11.20 1.73
N ALA A 64 28.84 9.88 1.53
CA ALA A 64 29.83 8.95 2.08
C ALA A 64 31.26 9.34 1.68
N LYS A 65 31.46 9.63 0.39
CA LYS A 65 32.75 10.06 -0.14
C LYS A 65 33.20 11.40 0.47
N LYS A 66 32.30 12.39 0.54
CA LYS A 66 32.62 13.73 1.05
C LYS A 66 32.97 13.72 2.54
N MET A 67 32.35 12.82 3.30
CA MET A 67 32.57 12.65 4.73
C MET A 67 33.64 11.60 5.08
N GLY A 68 34.21 10.91 4.10
CA GLY A 68 35.18 9.83 4.32
C GLY A 68 34.58 8.61 5.05
N LEU A 69 33.29 8.34 4.86
CA LEU A 69 32.56 7.23 5.50
C LEU A 69 32.55 5.98 4.61
N ASN A 70 32.53 4.80 5.24
CA ASN A 70 32.29 3.56 4.52
C ASN A 70 30.79 3.44 4.19
N PRO A 71 30.39 3.41 2.90
CA PRO A 71 28.99 3.33 2.49
C PRO A 71 28.24 2.09 3.03
N GLU A 72 28.94 0.96 3.23
CA GLU A 72 28.33 -0.25 3.81
C GLU A 72 27.91 -0.10 5.27
N LYS A 73 28.50 0.87 5.98
CA LYS A 73 28.17 1.17 7.38
C LYS A 73 27.10 2.26 7.52
N ILE A 74 26.66 2.85 6.43
CA ILE A 74 25.59 3.86 6.44
C ILE A 74 24.23 3.16 6.41
N VAL A 75 23.41 3.45 7.39
CA VAL A 75 22.00 3.00 7.43
C VAL A 75 21.11 4.19 7.11
N ASN A 76 20.46 4.15 5.95
CA ASN A 76 19.50 5.15 5.52
C ASN A 76 18.10 4.83 6.06
N VAL A 77 17.54 5.72 6.87
CA VAL A 77 16.19 5.59 7.41
C VAL A 77 15.34 6.76 6.94
N ALA A 78 14.25 6.49 6.23
CA ALA A 78 13.29 7.50 5.82
C ALA A 78 12.09 7.53 6.78
N VAL A 79 11.80 8.71 7.36
CA VAL A 79 10.57 8.95 8.09
C VAL A 79 9.56 9.59 7.14
N THR A 80 8.43 8.92 6.90
CA THR A 80 7.48 9.31 5.86
C THR A 80 6.03 9.08 6.27
N PRO A 81 5.08 9.87 5.75
CA PRO A 81 3.66 9.64 5.98
C PRO A 81 3.08 8.45 5.18
N CYS A 82 3.90 7.70 4.45
CA CYS A 82 3.48 6.75 3.43
C CYS A 82 3.87 5.31 3.77
N THR A 83 2.92 4.38 3.81
CA THR A 83 3.18 2.95 3.98
C THR A 83 3.74 2.30 2.72
N ALA A 84 3.33 2.76 1.53
CA ALA A 84 3.79 2.21 0.25
C ALA A 84 5.28 2.47 -0.03
N LYS A 85 5.90 3.44 0.65
CA LYS A 85 7.36 3.64 0.62
C LYS A 85 8.14 2.44 1.14
N LYS A 86 7.57 1.64 2.04
CA LYS A 86 8.15 0.37 2.49
C LYS A 86 8.28 -0.66 1.35
N PHE A 87 7.34 -0.65 0.41
CA PHE A 87 7.41 -1.45 -0.81
C PHE A 87 8.41 -0.84 -1.81
N GLU A 88 8.37 0.47 -2.03
CA GLU A 88 9.23 1.16 -2.99
C GLU A 88 10.72 0.86 -2.76
N ILE A 89 11.20 0.95 -1.52
CA ILE A 89 12.62 0.72 -1.20
C ILE A 89 13.08 -0.72 -1.43
N ARG A 90 12.14 -1.66 -1.62
CA ARG A 90 12.43 -3.08 -1.87
C ARG A 90 12.41 -3.45 -3.36
N ARG A 91 12.06 -2.52 -4.23
CA ARG A 91 12.12 -2.74 -5.68
C ARG A 91 13.57 -3.01 -6.08
N GLU A 92 13.77 -3.88 -7.06
CA GLU A 92 15.10 -4.25 -7.55
C GLU A 92 15.88 -3.03 -8.04
N GLU A 93 15.18 -2.10 -8.68
CA GLU A 93 15.71 -0.87 -9.25
C GLU A 93 16.19 0.16 -8.20
N MET A 94 15.91 -0.08 -6.90
CA MET A 94 16.33 0.79 -5.79
C MET A 94 17.66 0.32 -5.18
N SER A 95 18.66 0.06 -6.04
CA SER A 95 20.01 -0.40 -5.71
C SER A 95 21.09 0.32 -6.52
N ALA A 96 20.84 1.54 -6.98
CA ALA A 96 21.74 2.29 -7.84
C ALA A 96 23.11 2.56 -7.20
N ALA A 97 23.18 2.79 -5.89
CA ALA A 97 24.45 2.93 -5.18
C ALA A 97 25.26 1.62 -5.19
N ALA A 98 24.59 0.46 -5.07
CA ALA A 98 25.24 -0.84 -5.14
C ALA A 98 25.92 -1.08 -6.51
N GLU A 99 25.21 -0.74 -7.58
CA GLU A 99 25.71 -0.85 -8.95
C GLU A 99 26.89 0.10 -9.18
N TYR A 100 26.76 1.36 -8.77
CA TYR A 100 27.79 2.38 -8.94
C TYR A 100 29.07 2.07 -8.16
N LEU A 101 28.95 1.53 -6.94
CA LEU A 101 30.09 1.22 -6.06
C LEU A 101 30.62 -0.20 -6.25
N GLY A 102 29.91 -1.06 -6.99
CA GLY A 102 30.28 -2.47 -7.12
C GLY A 102 30.12 -3.27 -5.83
N ILE A 103 29.11 -2.93 -4.99
CA ILE A 103 28.85 -3.57 -3.69
C ILE A 103 27.51 -4.32 -3.77
N PRO A 104 27.50 -5.61 -4.15
CA PRO A 104 26.28 -6.38 -4.31
C PRO A 104 25.45 -6.47 -3.02
N GLY A 105 24.12 -6.33 -3.15
CA GLY A 105 23.19 -6.46 -2.02
C GLY A 105 23.02 -5.20 -1.18
N MET A 106 23.80 -4.16 -1.37
CA MET A 106 23.57 -2.87 -0.70
C MET A 106 22.29 -2.21 -1.23
N ARG A 107 21.46 -1.72 -0.34
CA ARG A 107 20.24 -0.98 -0.69
C ARG A 107 20.48 0.52 -0.65
N ASP A 108 19.81 1.26 -1.54
CA ASP A 108 19.85 2.71 -1.53
C ASP A 108 19.23 3.27 -0.24
N MET A 109 18.07 2.74 0.15
CA MET A 109 17.37 3.04 1.38
C MET A 109 17.15 1.75 2.18
N ASP A 110 17.54 1.73 3.45
CA ASP A 110 17.51 0.51 4.27
C ASP A 110 16.16 0.33 4.97
N TYR A 111 15.62 1.42 5.56
CA TYR A 111 14.38 1.37 6.33
C TYR A 111 13.45 2.53 6.00
N VAL A 112 12.15 2.27 6.14
CA VAL A 112 11.10 3.29 6.14
C VAL A 112 10.30 3.16 7.42
N ILE A 113 10.26 4.25 8.19
CA ILE A 113 9.43 4.40 9.39
C ILE A 113 8.34 5.40 9.06
N THR A 114 7.09 5.05 9.35
CA THR A 114 5.99 5.99 9.17
C THR A 114 5.94 7.02 10.29
N THR A 115 5.37 8.18 10.02
CA THR A 115 5.17 9.24 11.04
C THR A 115 4.44 8.70 12.27
N ARG A 116 3.49 7.78 12.07
CA ARG A 116 2.74 7.15 13.17
C ARG A 116 3.62 6.17 13.96
N GLU A 117 4.43 5.36 13.29
CA GLU A 117 5.38 4.45 13.96
C GLU A 117 6.40 5.22 14.77
N LEU A 118 6.94 6.32 14.22
CA LEU A 118 7.84 7.21 14.97
C LEU A 118 7.16 7.79 16.23
N ALA A 119 5.90 8.22 16.09
CA ALA A 119 5.16 8.77 17.25
C ALA A 119 4.85 7.70 18.31
N ILE A 120 4.63 6.44 17.90
CA ILE A 120 4.46 5.31 18.82
C ILE A 120 5.78 5.03 19.55
N TRP A 121 6.86 4.89 18.79
CA TRP A 121 8.20 4.64 19.35
C TRP A 121 8.63 5.73 20.33
N ALA A 122 8.48 7.01 19.95
CA ALA A 122 8.80 8.12 20.85
C ALA A 122 8.00 8.08 22.17
N ARG A 123 6.74 7.64 22.12
CA ARG A 123 5.91 7.46 23.31
C ARG A 123 6.38 6.26 24.16
N GLU A 124 6.78 5.15 23.53
CA GLU A 124 7.33 3.98 24.23
C GLU A 124 8.65 4.31 24.94
N GLU A 125 9.49 5.14 24.32
CA GLU A 125 10.74 5.66 24.89
C GLU A 125 10.53 6.85 25.85
N ALA A 126 9.28 7.23 26.13
CA ALA A 126 8.91 8.35 27.01
C ALA A 126 9.57 9.70 26.60
N ILE A 127 9.77 9.93 25.29
CA ILE A 127 10.34 11.18 24.80
C ILE A 127 9.31 12.30 24.89
N ASP A 128 9.59 13.30 25.69
CA ASP A 128 8.78 14.53 25.79
C ASP A 128 9.16 15.51 24.67
N PHE A 129 8.50 15.43 23.54
CA PHE A 129 8.73 16.33 22.41
C PHE A 129 8.49 17.82 22.75
N ALA A 130 7.61 18.12 23.71
CA ALA A 130 7.31 19.49 24.08
C ALA A 130 8.44 20.11 24.94
N GLY A 131 9.16 19.27 25.67
CA GLY A 131 10.28 19.67 26.52
C GLY A 131 11.65 19.63 25.82
N LEU A 132 11.73 19.20 24.56
CA LEU A 132 13.00 19.18 23.83
C LEU A 132 13.44 20.59 23.46
N ALA A 133 14.72 20.87 23.64
CA ALA A 133 15.34 22.10 23.14
C ALA A 133 15.43 22.08 21.61
N ASP A 134 15.28 23.23 20.97
CA ASP A 134 15.49 23.37 19.54
C ASP A 134 16.91 22.96 19.16
N SER A 135 17.05 22.20 18.09
CA SER A 135 18.32 21.82 17.48
C SER A 135 18.29 22.02 15.96
N SER A 136 19.45 22.02 15.34
CA SER A 136 19.55 22.08 13.87
C SER A 136 19.92 20.71 13.31
N TYR A 137 19.55 20.49 12.06
CA TYR A 137 20.02 19.33 11.31
C TYR A 137 21.53 19.39 11.08
N ASP A 138 22.13 18.22 10.95
CA ASP A 138 23.53 18.12 10.51
C ASP A 138 23.72 18.78 9.16
N ARG A 139 24.86 19.41 8.97
CA ARG A 139 25.19 20.03 7.70
C ARG A 139 25.51 18.97 6.67
N LEU A 140 25.31 19.27 5.44
CA LEU A 140 25.36 18.51 4.21
C LEU A 140 24.00 17.89 3.87
N MET A 141 23.35 18.46 2.88
CA MET A 141 22.02 18.08 2.37
C MET A 141 20.89 18.23 3.41
N GLY A 142 21.07 19.11 4.39
CA GLY A 142 20.10 19.40 5.43
C GLY A 142 19.21 20.63 5.14
N GLU A 143 19.54 21.43 4.12
CA GLU A 143 18.77 22.63 3.77
C GLU A 143 17.52 22.27 2.97
N ALA A 144 16.34 22.65 3.48
CA ALA A 144 15.07 22.45 2.80
C ALA A 144 14.64 23.69 2.04
N SER A 145 13.90 23.52 0.94
CA SER A 145 13.22 24.61 0.23
C SER A 145 11.71 24.54 0.43
N GLY A 146 11.00 25.66 0.26
CA GLY A 146 9.55 25.70 0.26
C GLY A 146 8.94 24.75 -0.78
N ALA A 147 9.55 24.64 -1.95
CA ALA A 147 9.18 23.65 -2.97
C ALA A 147 9.23 22.22 -2.42
N GLY A 148 10.24 21.86 -1.63
CA GLY A 148 10.31 20.56 -0.97
C GLY A 148 9.25 20.36 0.12
N VAL A 149 8.92 21.42 0.85
CA VAL A 149 7.88 21.38 1.90
C VAL A 149 6.50 21.09 1.34
N ILE A 150 6.10 21.76 0.25
CA ILE A 150 4.77 21.58 -0.35
C ILE A 150 4.58 20.23 -1.07
N PHE A 151 5.64 19.46 -1.28
CA PHE A 151 5.58 18.11 -1.89
C PHE A 151 4.58 17.17 -1.22
N GLY A 152 4.32 17.39 0.06
CA GLY A 152 3.33 16.63 0.82
C GLY A 152 1.88 16.89 0.46
N ASN A 153 1.58 17.99 -0.22
CA ASN A 153 0.24 18.38 -0.63
C ASN A 153 -0.10 17.89 -2.04
N THR A 154 -1.36 17.58 -2.30
CA THR A 154 -1.86 17.44 -3.67
C THR A 154 -1.76 18.80 -4.39
N GLY A 155 -1.12 18.82 -5.55
CA GLY A 155 -0.75 20.03 -6.29
C GLY A 155 0.62 20.61 -5.94
N GLY A 156 1.25 20.13 -4.86
CA GLY A 156 2.53 20.67 -4.42
C GLY A 156 3.71 20.28 -5.30
N VAL A 157 3.71 19.06 -5.86
CA VAL A 157 4.72 18.63 -6.83
C VAL A 157 4.59 19.44 -8.11
N MET A 158 3.35 19.65 -8.58
CA MET A 158 3.03 20.47 -9.74
C MET A 158 3.55 21.90 -9.58
N GLU A 159 3.21 22.58 -8.48
CA GLU A 159 3.69 23.93 -8.22
C GLU A 159 5.23 23.99 -8.16
N ALA A 160 5.87 23.06 -7.47
CA ALA A 160 7.32 23.00 -7.36
C ALA A 160 8.01 22.83 -8.73
N ALA A 161 7.47 21.94 -9.57
CA ALA A 161 7.99 21.68 -10.91
C ALA A 161 7.81 22.90 -11.84
N LEU A 162 6.64 23.54 -11.80
CA LEU A 162 6.35 24.73 -12.63
C LEU A 162 7.22 25.93 -12.25
N ARG A 163 7.48 26.17 -10.96
CA ARG A 163 8.43 27.21 -10.51
C ARG A 163 9.80 27.01 -11.15
N THR A 164 10.33 25.78 -11.07
CA THR A 164 11.65 25.44 -11.62
C THR A 164 11.65 25.44 -13.15
N ALA A 165 10.65 24.89 -13.81
CA ALA A 165 10.55 24.87 -15.26
C ALA A 165 10.47 26.29 -15.85
N TYR A 166 9.62 27.14 -15.26
CA TYR A 166 9.49 28.54 -15.68
C TYR A 166 10.83 29.26 -15.64
N GLU A 167 11.52 29.25 -14.49
CA GLU A 167 12.82 29.96 -14.35
C GLU A 167 13.92 29.32 -15.21
N THR A 168 13.86 28.01 -15.43
CA THR A 168 14.82 27.33 -16.30
C THR A 168 14.66 27.72 -17.77
N ILE A 169 13.42 27.86 -18.25
CA ILE A 169 13.10 28.23 -19.64
C ILE A 169 13.31 29.71 -19.85
N THR A 170 12.68 30.54 -19.05
CA THR A 170 12.61 32.00 -19.27
C THR A 170 13.85 32.75 -18.78
N LYS A 171 14.65 32.15 -17.91
CA LYS A 171 15.76 32.80 -17.16
C LYS A 171 15.28 34.01 -16.32
N GLN A 172 13.98 34.08 -16.04
CA GLN A 172 13.35 35.12 -15.22
C GLN A 172 12.73 34.46 -13.97
N LYS A 173 12.58 35.23 -12.91
CA LYS A 173 11.89 34.78 -11.70
C LYS A 173 10.46 34.39 -12.01
N ALA A 174 10.03 33.29 -11.42
CA ALA A 174 8.66 32.80 -11.56
C ALA A 174 7.67 33.87 -11.03
N PRO A 175 6.58 34.13 -11.76
CA PRO A 175 5.59 35.12 -11.33
C PRO A 175 4.85 34.65 -10.08
N ALA A 176 4.30 35.59 -9.32
CA ALA A 176 3.63 35.30 -8.03
C ALA A 176 2.54 34.22 -8.15
N VAL A 177 1.85 34.14 -9.28
CA VAL A 177 0.80 33.12 -9.53
C VAL A 177 1.34 31.69 -9.47
N LEU A 178 2.62 31.43 -9.76
CA LEU A 178 3.24 30.11 -9.66
C LEU A 178 3.66 29.76 -8.23
N TYR A 179 3.63 30.73 -7.32
CA TYR A 179 3.83 30.50 -5.88
C TYR A 179 2.51 30.37 -5.12
N ASP A 180 1.39 30.59 -5.79
CA ASP A 180 0.04 30.48 -5.25
C ASP A 180 -0.94 30.05 -6.36
N LEU A 181 -0.76 28.83 -6.85
CA LEU A 181 -1.53 28.32 -7.98
C LEU A 181 -2.86 27.72 -7.48
N GLU A 182 -3.78 28.59 -7.05
CA GLU A 182 -5.07 28.22 -6.48
C GLU A 182 -5.85 27.14 -7.26
N PRO A 183 -5.91 27.16 -8.61
CA PRO A 183 -6.67 26.15 -9.36
C PRO A 183 -6.23 24.70 -9.14
N VAL A 184 -5.00 24.46 -8.68
CA VAL A 184 -4.50 23.10 -8.40
C VAL A 184 -4.47 22.77 -6.91
N ARG A 185 -4.90 23.69 -6.04
CA ARG A 185 -4.99 23.51 -4.59
C ARG A 185 -6.36 23.01 -4.16
N GLY A 186 -6.49 22.54 -2.94
CA GLY A 186 -7.74 22.10 -2.33
C GLY A 186 -7.95 20.59 -2.33
N MET A 187 -9.17 20.20 -1.96
CA MET A 187 -9.55 18.80 -1.70
C MET A 187 -10.41 18.20 -2.81
N GLU A 188 -10.45 18.78 -3.98
CA GLU A 188 -11.09 18.18 -5.15
C GLU A 188 -10.20 17.09 -5.74
N ASP A 189 -10.76 15.96 -6.14
CA ASP A 189 -10.04 14.78 -6.62
C ASP A 189 -9.42 14.96 -8.01
N VAL A 190 -9.95 15.88 -8.83
CA VAL A 190 -9.40 16.29 -10.13
C VAL A 190 -9.42 17.79 -10.24
N LYS A 191 -8.27 18.39 -10.50
CA LYS A 191 -8.07 19.82 -10.68
C LYS A 191 -7.28 20.08 -11.95
N GLU A 192 -7.65 21.08 -12.71
CA GLU A 192 -7.04 21.39 -14.01
C GLU A 192 -6.72 22.87 -14.10
N ALA A 193 -5.60 23.20 -14.74
CA ALA A 193 -5.23 24.57 -15.06
C ALA A 193 -4.48 24.68 -16.40
N GLU A 194 -4.39 25.89 -16.92
CA GLU A 194 -3.53 26.26 -18.04
C GLU A 194 -2.51 27.28 -17.52
N VAL A 195 -1.24 27.05 -17.81
CA VAL A 195 -0.14 27.97 -17.50
C VAL A 195 0.54 28.36 -18.80
N VAL A 196 0.86 29.62 -18.97
CA VAL A 196 1.57 30.11 -20.17
C VAL A 196 3.04 30.36 -19.81
N ILE A 197 3.96 29.72 -20.53
CA ILE A 197 5.42 29.87 -20.39
C ILE A 197 6.00 30.25 -21.75
N GLU A 198 6.51 31.48 -21.91
CA GLU A 198 7.02 32.01 -23.20
C GLU A 198 6.05 31.82 -24.38
N GLY A 199 4.77 32.04 -24.15
CA GLY A 199 3.73 31.88 -25.17
C GLY A 199 3.26 30.43 -25.41
N LEU A 200 3.92 29.44 -24.84
CA LEU A 200 3.46 28.04 -24.86
C LEU A 200 2.39 27.85 -23.80
N LYS A 201 1.23 27.36 -24.22
CA LYS A 201 0.15 26.93 -23.32
C LYS A 201 0.46 25.54 -22.77
N VAL A 202 0.67 25.43 -21.48
CA VAL A 202 0.93 24.20 -20.77
C VAL A 202 -0.32 23.79 -19.99
N ASN A 203 -1.05 22.82 -20.49
CA ASN A 203 -2.20 22.26 -19.79
C ASN A 203 -1.74 21.24 -18.74
N ILE A 204 -2.21 21.42 -17.52
CA ILE A 204 -1.83 20.59 -16.37
C ILE A 204 -3.06 20.02 -15.68
N ALA A 205 -2.87 18.89 -14.98
CA ALA A 205 -3.88 18.33 -14.10
C ALA A 205 -3.25 17.80 -12.80
N VAL A 206 -4.01 17.88 -11.73
CA VAL A 206 -3.65 17.33 -10.42
C VAL A 206 -4.76 16.40 -9.96
N ILE A 207 -4.42 15.17 -9.67
CA ILE A 207 -5.38 14.10 -9.38
C ILE A 207 -4.99 13.41 -8.08
N TYR A 208 -5.97 13.10 -7.23
CA TYR A 208 -5.74 12.13 -6.19
C TYR A 208 -6.79 11.01 -6.20
N GLY A 209 -6.33 9.81 -5.78
CA GLY A 209 -7.13 8.58 -5.78
C GLY A 209 -7.06 7.81 -7.11
N THR A 210 -6.93 6.50 -7.00
CA THR A 210 -6.77 5.61 -8.15
C THR A 210 -8.00 5.59 -9.06
N LYS A 211 -9.21 5.68 -8.49
CA LYS A 211 -10.47 5.75 -9.24
C LYS A 211 -10.53 6.99 -10.13
N ALA A 212 -10.14 8.15 -9.58
CA ALA A 212 -10.09 9.40 -10.35
C ALA A 212 -9.02 9.33 -11.44
N ALA A 213 -7.84 8.77 -11.11
CA ALA A 213 -6.75 8.59 -12.07
C ALA A 213 -7.16 7.68 -13.24
N SER A 214 -7.82 6.54 -12.97
CA SER A 214 -8.31 5.64 -14.02
C SER A 214 -9.28 6.35 -14.97
N LYS A 215 -10.31 7.02 -14.42
CA LYS A 215 -11.26 7.78 -15.24
C LYS A 215 -10.61 8.89 -16.05
N PHE A 216 -9.59 9.53 -15.50
CA PHE A 216 -8.86 10.57 -16.20
C PHE A 216 -8.02 10.01 -17.35
N ILE A 217 -7.40 8.84 -17.16
CA ILE A 217 -6.67 8.12 -18.21
C ILE A 217 -7.62 7.72 -19.35
N GLU A 218 -8.80 7.21 -19.03
CA GLU A 218 -9.83 6.89 -20.03
C GLU A 218 -10.19 8.14 -20.85
N ARG A 219 -10.44 9.26 -20.18
CA ARG A 219 -10.72 10.55 -20.85
C ARG A 219 -9.57 11.01 -21.76
N ILE A 220 -8.31 10.80 -21.38
CA ILE A 220 -7.15 11.09 -22.24
C ILE A 220 -7.15 10.20 -23.47
N LYS A 221 -7.43 8.90 -23.31
CA LYS A 221 -7.47 7.93 -24.41
C LYS A 221 -8.61 8.17 -25.39
N GLU A 222 -9.75 8.66 -24.92
CA GLU A 222 -10.88 9.04 -25.77
C GLU A 222 -10.59 10.29 -26.63
N GLY A 223 -9.54 11.04 -26.31
CA GLY A 223 -9.13 12.24 -27.00
C GLY A 223 -9.80 13.50 -26.46
N GLY A 224 -9.41 14.66 -26.97
CA GLY A 224 -9.94 15.97 -26.55
C GLY A 224 -8.82 16.92 -26.14
N LYS A 225 -8.82 17.37 -24.90
CA LYS A 225 -7.82 18.31 -24.39
C LYS A 225 -6.46 17.62 -24.25
N GLU A 226 -5.43 18.19 -24.85
CA GLU A 226 -4.05 17.74 -24.68
C GLU A 226 -3.50 18.23 -23.33
N TYR A 227 -2.86 17.34 -22.58
CA TYR A 227 -2.18 17.66 -21.33
C TYR A 227 -0.67 17.50 -21.51
N HIS A 228 0.09 18.28 -20.74
CA HIS A 228 1.55 18.24 -20.76
C HIS A 228 2.11 17.57 -19.49
N PHE A 229 1.55 17.93 -18.33
CA PHE A 229 2.03 17.44 -17.05
C PHE A 229 0.87 17.12 -16.11
N ILE A 230 0.89 15.94 -15.51
CA ILE A 230 -0.17 15.43 -14.64
C ILE A 230 0.43 14.93 -13.34
N GLU A 231 0.07 15.56 -12.23
CA GLU A 231 0.39 15.05 -10.90
C GLU A 231 -0.64 14.02 -10.47
N VAL A 232 -0.20 12.83 -10.03
CA VAL A 232 -1.07 11.82 -9.44
C VAL A 232 -0.58 11.42 -8.05
N MET A 233 -1.46 11.59 -7.06
CA MET A 233 -1.30 11.10 -5.69
C MET A 233 -2.41 10.10 -5.36
N THR A 234 -2.09 9.01 -4.65
CA THR A 234 -3.12 8.02 -4.28
C THR A 234 -3.95 8.48 -3.07
N CYS A 235 -3.32 9.20 -2.13
CA CYS A 235 -3.95 9.58 -0.88
C CYS A 235 -4.76 10.88 -1.00
N PRO A 236 -5.94 10.98 -0.35
CA PRO A 236 -6.73 12.22 -0.29
C PRO A 236 -5.92 13.37 0.32
N GLY A 237 -5.85 14.48 -0.41
CA GLY A 237 -5.07 15.66 -0.02
C GLY A 237 -3.56 15.54 -0.23
N GLY A 238 -3.07 14.42 -0.79
CA GLY A 238 -1.65 14.12 -0.98
C GLY A 238 -1.05 13.32 0.17
N CYS A 239 0.27 13.35 0.31
CA CYS A 239 1.00 12.58 1.33
C CYS A 239 0.61 12.95 2.77
N ILE A 240 0.10 14.16 3.01
CA ILE A 240 -0.44 14.60 4.31
C ILE A 240 -1.62 13.76 4.80
N GLY A 241 -2.33 13.10 3.88
CA GLY A 241 -3.40 12.12 4.13
C GLY A 241 -2.92 10.67 4.07
N GLY A 242 -1.62 10.42 3.98
CA GLY A 242 -1.02 9.10 3.80
C GLY A 242 -1.34 8.10 4.91
N GLY A 243 -1.33 6.81 4.56
CA GLY A 243 -1.63 5.71 5.50
C GLY A 243 -0.71 5.61 6.71
N GLY A 244 0.48 6.23 6.67
CA GLY A 244 1.43 6.33 7.78
C GLY A 244 1.26 7.55 8.67
N GLN A 245 0.31 8.45 8.39
CA GLN A 245 0.01 9.58 9.24
C GLN A 245 -0.86 9.19 10.44
N PRO A 246 -0.74 9.89 11.58
CA PRO A 246 -1.74 9.81 12.64
C PRO A 246 -3.11 10.21 12.09
N LYS A 247 -4.09 9.35 12.31
CA LYS A 247 -5.47 9.58 11.85
C LYS A 247 -6.25 10.36 12.91
N GLY A 248 -7.07 11.30 12.47
CA GLY A 248 -8.15 11.87 13.29
C GLY A 248 -9.37 10.95 13.28
N THR A 249 -10.42 11.31 14.02
CA THR A 249 -11.73 10.69 13.88
C THR A 249 -12.24 10.92 12.45
N LEU A 250 -13.10 10.02 11.94
CA LEU A 250 -13.64 10.10 10.57
C LEU A 250 -14.28 11.46 10.26
N GLN A 251 -15.07 11.99 11.19
CA GLN A 251 -15.75 13.28 11.07
C GLN A 251 -14.78 14.48 10.95
N LYS A 252 -13.55 14.35 11.46
CA LYS A 252 -12.51 15.40 11.44
C LYS A 252 -11.38 15.12 10.44
N GLY A 253 -11.47 14.04 9.67
CA GLY A 253 -10.39 13.61 8.79
C GLY A 253 -10.05 14.64 7.71
N ASP A 254 -11.05 15.19 7.03
CA ASP A 254 -10.85 16.21 5.99
C ASP A 254 -10.47 17.56 6.57
N GLU A 255 -11.01 17.92 7.72
CA GLU A 255 -10.62 19.13 8.44
C GLU A 255 -9.16 19.08 8.86
N LEU A 256 -8.70 17.91 9.34
CA LEU A 256 -7.30 17.71 9.69
C LEU A 256 -6.39 17.76 8.46
N ARG A 257 -6.81 17.19 7.32
CA ARG A 257 -6.07 17.28 6.06
C ARG A 257 -5.96 18.72 5.59
N LYS A 258 -7.05 19.50 5.60
CA LYS A 258 -7.05 20.92 5.27
C LYS A 258 -6.05 21.70 6.14
N LYS A 259 -6.08 21.51 7.45
CA LYS A 259 -5.12 22.15 8.38
C LYS A 259 -3.67 21.78 8.07
N ARG A 260 -3.39 20.53 7.68
CA ARG A 260 -2.05 20.11 7.27
C ARG A 260 -1.63 20.77 5.96
N ILE A 261 -2.52 20.82 4.97
CA ILE A 261 -2.29 21.53 3.68
C ILE A 261 -1.94 22.99 3.93
N GLU A 262 -2.77 23.70 4.70
CA GLU A 262 -2.55 25.10 5.07
C GLU A 262 -1.22 25.30 5.81
N GLY A 263 -0.88 24.36 6.71
CA GLY A 263 0.38 24.38 7.44
C GLY A 263 1.61 24.32 6.53
N LEU A 264 1.60 23.43 5.52
CA LEU A 264 2.71 23.31 4.58
C LEU A 264 2.80 24.54 3.64
N TYR A 265 1.70 25.04 3.12
CA TYR A 265 1.72 26.26 2.30
C TYR A 265 2.15 27.50 3.11
N ARG A 266 1.70 27.62 4.35
CA ARG A 266 2.16 28.69 5.26
C ARG A 266 3.67 28.57 5.52
N ARG A 267 4.20 27.35 5.66
CA ARG A 267 5.64 27.14 5.82
C ARG A 267 6.39 27.56 4.57
N ASP A 268 5.95 27.14 3.37
CA ASP A 268 6.54 27.56 2.08
C ASP A 268 6.56 29.07 1.93
N SER A 269 5.43 29.74 2.21
CA SER A 269 5.33 31.21 2.06
C SER A 269 6.23 31.99 3.01
N GLY A 270 6.59 31.40 4.16
CA GLY A 270 7.50 32.00 5.13
C GLY A 270 8.98 31.69 4.90
N MET A 271 9.33 30.90 3.86
CA MET A 271 10.72 30.56 3.56
C MET A 271 11.31 31.53 2.53
N GLU A 272 12.57 31.92 2.71
CA GLU A 272 13.32 32.69 1.71
C GLU A 272 13.59 31.85 0.46
N LEU A 273 13.99 30.59 0.66
CA LEU A 273 14.25 29.62 -0.41
C LEU A 273 12.95 28.87 -0.76
N ARG A 274 12.31 29.25 -1.86
CA ARG A 274 11.02 28.67 -2.29
C ARG A 274 11.10 27.81 -3.55
N THR A 275 12.26 27.67 -4.15
CA THR A 275 12.51 26.89 -5.37
C THR A 275 13.56 25.82 -5.14
N SER A 276 13.48 24.70 -5.87
CA SER A 276 14.44 23.61 -5.72
C SER A 276 15.79 23.91 -6.37
N HIS A 277 15.81 24.63 -7.48
CA HIS A 277 17.01 24.91 -8.26
C HIS A 277 17.89 26.02 -7.65
N GLU A 278 17.40 26.75 -6.65
CA GLU A 278 18.18 27.75 -5.91
C GLU A 278 18.81 27.17 -4.62
N ASN A 279 18.50 25.94 -4.26
CA ASN A 279 19.12 25.27 -3.11
C ASN A 279 20.62 25.07 -3.36
N LYS A 280 21.44 25.74 -2.56
CA LYS A 280 22.90 25.75 -2.73
C LYS A 280 23.52 24.36 -2.60
N GLU A 281 23.01 23.54 -1.68
CA GLU A 281 23.49 22.18 -1.48
C GLU A 281 23.16 21.29 -2.69
N ILE A 282 22.02 21.48 -3.34
CA ILE A 282 21.65 20.79 -4.57
C ILE A 282 22.50 21.28 -5.76
N ILE A 283 22.73 22.58 -5.88
CA ILE A 283 23.62 23.14 -6.91
C ILE A 283 25.03 22.58 -6.76
N GLU A 284 25.54 22.52 -5.53
CA GLU A 284 26.86 21.94 -5.24
C GLU A 284 26.92 20.46 -5.58
N LEU A 285 25.88 19.68 -5.19
CA LEU A 285 25.77 18.26 -5.52
C LEU A 285 25.85 18.01 -7.04
N TYR A 286 25.09 18.78 -7.82
CA TYR A 286 25.18 18.65 -9.27
C TYR A 286 26.56 19.08 -9.80
N ARG A 287 27.09 20.19 -9.36
CA ARG A 287 28.41 20.67 -9.79
C ARG A 287 29.52 19.65 -9.51
N GLU A 288 29.52 19.02 -8.34
CA GLU A 288 30.59 18.14 -7.88
C GLU A 288 30.41 16.69 -8.34
N PHE A 289 29.15 16.21 -8.42
CA PHE A 289 28.87 14.79 -8.62
C PHE A 289 28.06 14.50 -9.89
N TYR A 290 26.82 14.93 -9.96
CA TYR A 290 25.91 14.61 -11.08
C TYR A 290 26.17 15.44 -12.34
N LYS A 291 26.93 16.52 -12.27
CA LYS A 291 27.24 17.49 -13.33
C LYS A 291 26.04 18.38 -13.69
N LYS A 292 24.98 17.81 -14.21
CA LYS A 292 23.71 18.47 -14.57
C LYS A 292 22.56 17.48 -14.51
N PRO A 293 21.30 17.96 -14.43
CA PRO A 293 20.14 17.10 -14.61
C PRO A 293 20.21 16.33 -15.94
N LEU A 294 19.66 15.09 -15.93
CA LEU A 294 19.67 14.16 -17.07
C LEU A 294 21.07 13.87 -17.63
N SER A 295 22.13 13.99 -16.83
CA SER A 295 23.45 13.46 -17.21
C SER A 295 23.45 11.94 -17.07
N GLU A 296 24.38 11.26 -17.73
CA GLU A 296 24.50 9.80 -17.66
C GLU A 296 24.52 9.27 -16.22
N LEU A 297 25.31 9.93 -15.33
CA LEU A 297 25.35 9.56 -13.92
C LEU A 297 24.03 9.89 -13.19
N ALA A 298 23.38 11.01 -13.51
CA ALA A 298 22.09 11.35 -12.93
C ALA A 298 21.03 10.34 -13.37
N GLU A 299 20.99 9.95 -14.63
CA GLU A 299 20.09 8.91 -15.14
C GLU A 299 20.31 7.57 -14.44
N GLN A 300 21.57 7.14 -14.29
CA GLN A 300 21.90 5.90 -13.59
C GLN A 300 21.44 5.91 -12.13
N MET A 301 21.62 7.01 -11.42
CA MET A 301 21.42 7.10 -9.97
C MET A 301 20.04 7.56 -9.56
N LEU A 302 19.46 8.50 -10.30
CA LEU A 302 18.26 9.24 -9.91
C LEU A 302 17.02 8.86 -10.74
N HIS A 303 17.19 8.05 -11.77
CA HIS A 303 16.07 7.59 -12.61
C HIS A 303 15.83 6.09 -12.45
N THR A 304 14.66 5.64 -12.87
CA THR A 304 14.22 4.25 -12.78
C THR A 304 13.34 3.87 -13.97
N GLY A 305 13.18 2.59 -14.19
CA GLY A 305 12.23 2.03 -15.13
C GLY A 305 10.98 1.46 -14.45
N TYR A 306 9.99 1.18 -15.26
CA TYR A 306 8.74 0.55 -14.85
C TYR A 306 8.51 -0.69 -15.71
N ARG A 307 7.80 -1.67 -15.14
CA ARG A 307 7.47 -2.90 -15.87
C ARG A 307 5.97 -3.17 -15.80
N ASP A 308 5.46 -3.80 -16.83
CA ASP A 308 4.12 -4.35 -16.81
C ASP A 308 4.03 -5.40 -15.69
N ARG A 309 3.12 -5.17 -14.75
CA ARG A 309 2.80 -6.05 -13.63
C ARG A 309 1.35 -6.52 -13.66
N SER A 310 0.70 -6.41 -14.81
CA SER A 310 -0.68 -6.89 -14.97
C SER A 310 -0.79 -8.39 -14.66
N GLU A 311 0.30 -9.13 -14.87
CA GLU A 311 0.41 -10.55 -14.52
C GLU A 311 0.46 -10.79 -13.00
N ASP A 312 0.91 -9.82 -12.19
CA ASP A 312 0.91 -9.92 -10.73
C ASP A 312 -0.53 -10.05 -10.15
N LEU A 313 -1.56 -9.75 -10.96
CA LEU A 313 -2.98 -9.97 -10.64
C LEU A 313 -3.52 -11.33 -11.12
N GLY A 314 -2.67 -12.27 -11.55
CA GLY A 314 -3.10 -13.61 -11.98
C GLY A 314 -3.59 -13.68 -13.44
N GLY A 315 -3.22 -12.73 -14.31
CA GLY A 315 -3.53 -12.73 -15.74
C GLY A 315 -2.42 -13.35 -16.60
N LYS A 316 -2.61 -14.59 -17.03
CA LYS A 316 -1.99 -15.29 -18.18
C LYS A 316 -0.47 -15.24 -18.32
N ASN A 317 0.19 -16.23 -17.81
CA ASN A 317 1.37 -16.98 -18.24
C ASN A 317 2.27 -17.41 -17.07
N MET A 318 1.68 -18.03 -16.04
CA MET A 318 2.42 -19.13 -15.45
C MET A 318 2.15 -20.33 -16.36
N SER A 319 3.20 -20.89 -16.97
CA SER A 319 3.13 -22.28 -17.40
C SER A 319 2.63 -23.03 -16.18
N SER A 320 1.41 -23.57 -16.27
CA SER A 320 0.79 -24.30 -15.18
C SER A 320 1.68 -25.50 -14.85
N SER A 321 2.60 -25.32 -13.92
CA SER A 321 3.25 -26.46 -13.32
C SER A 321 2.16 -27.12 -12.50
N VAL A 322 1.68 -28.26 -13.00
CA VAL A 322 0.69 -29.06 -12.32
C VAL A 322 1.19 -29.29 -10.89
N LYS A 323 0.35 -28.98 -9.92
CA LYS A 323 0.69 -29.17 -8.50
C LYS A 323 -0.03 -30.40 -7.96
N TYR A 324 0.69 -31.19 -7.19
CA TYR A 324 0.15 -32.37 -6.54
C TYR A 324 0.37 -32.27 -5.02
N ARG A 325 -0.63 -32.62 -4.25
CA ARG A 325 -0.55 -32.68 -2.78
C ARG A 325 -0.45 -34.13 -2.33
N CYS A 326 0.55 -34.45 -1.53
CA CYS A 326 0.61 -35.72 -0.82
C CYS A 326 -0.51 -35.79 0.23
N THR A 327 -1.43 -36.73 0.11
CA THR A 327 -2.57 -36.91 1.02
C THR A 327 -2.15 -37.35 2.42
N ILE A 328 -0.92 -37.86 2.57
CA ILE A 328 -0.41 -38.38 3.87
C ILE A 328 0.23 -37.26 4.70
N CYS A 329 1.05 -36.39 4.10
CA CYS A 329 1.82 -35.39 4.86
C CYS A 329 1.58 -33.94 4.41
N GLY A 330 0.74 -33.70 3.39
CA GLY A 330 0.43 -32.37 2.90
C GLY A 330 1.50 -31.72 2.02
N TYR A 331 2.64 -32.39 1.76
CA TYR A 331 3.69 -31.87 0.88
C TYR A 331 3.14 -31.55 -0.50
N ILE A 332 3.47 -30.38 -1.05
CA ILE A 332 3.08 -29.97 -2.40
C ILE A 332 4.29 -30.13 -3.32
N HIS A 333 4.09 -30.90 -4.39
CA HIS A 333 5.03 -31.05 -5.49
C HIS A 333 4.59 -30.18 -6.66
N GLU A 334 5.50 -29.40 -7.23
CA GLU A 334 5.28 -28.61 -8.44
C GLU A 334 5.92 -29.31 -9.63
N GLY A 335 5.14 -29.56 -10.68
CA GLY A 335 5.53 -30.31 -11.86
C GLY A 335 4.89 -31.69 -11.95
N GLU A 336 5.06 -32.38 -13.08
CA GLU A 336 4.53 -33.73 -13.27
C GLU A 336 5.24 -34.74 -12.35
N LEU A 337 4.47 -35.66 -11.78
CA LEU A 337 5.03 -36.76 -10.98
C LEU A 337 5.71 -37.76 -11.93
N THR A 338 7.02 -37.81 -11.89
CA THR A 338 7.81 -38.74 -12.73
C THR A 338 7.67 -40.18 -12.26
N GLU A 339 7.90 -41.16 -13.16
CA GLU A 339 7.87 -42.57 -12.81
C GLU A 339 8.89 -42.88 -11.69
N GLY A 340 8.45 -43.47 -10.61
CA GLY A 340 9.27 -43.73 -9.41
C GLY A 340 9.35 -42.56 -8.42
N PHE A 341 8.63 -41.47 -8.63
CA PHE A 341 8.61 -40.34 -7.67
C PHE A 341 8.11 -40.81 -6.30
N THR A 342 8.83 -40.39 -5.26
CA THR A 342 8.44 -40.59 -3.86
C THR A 342 8.42 -39.28 -3.12
N CYS A 343 7.45 -39.11 -2.24
CA CYS A 343 7.33 -37.91 -1.43
C CYS A 343 8.64 -37.66 -0.65
N PRO A 344 9.30 -36.47 -0.82
CA PRO A 344 10.54 -36.18 -0.11
C PRO A 344 10.37 -36.10 1.41
N VAL A 345 9.14 -35.89 1.87
CA VAL A 345 8.82 -35.71 3.29
C VAL A 345 8.46 -37.04 3.95
N CYS A 346 7.45 -37.78 3.45
CA CYS A 346 6.97 -39.01 4.07
C CYS A 346 7.39 -40.28 3.34
N ARG A 347 8.14 -40.15 2.23
CA ARG A 347 8.65 -41.25 1.38
C ARG A 347 7.57 -42.16 0.77
N GLN A 348 6.33 -41.72 0.77
CA GLN A 348 5.25 -42.44 0.13
C GLN A 348 5.30 -42.28 -1.40
N PRO A 349 4.81 -43.27 -2.16
CA PRO A 349 4.89 -43.26 -3.63
C PRO A 349 3.97 -42.17 -4.24
N ALA A 350 4.16 -41.90 -5.53
CA ALA A 350 3.34 -40.96 -6.30
C ALA A 350 1.83 -41.25 -6.22
N SER A 351 1.42 -42.49 -5.99
CA SER A 351 0.01 -42.89 -5.89
C SER A 351 -0.77 -42.24 -4.72
N VAL A 352 -0.08 -41.68 -3.73
CA VAL A 352 -0.73 -40.94 -2.64
C VAL A 352 -0.79 -39.43 -2.91
N PHE A 353 -0.46 -39.01 -4.10
CA PHE A 353 -0.56 -37.60 -4.49
C PHE A 353 -1.85 -37.36 -5.27
N GLU A 354 -2.60 -36.37 -4.83
CA GLU A 354 -3.77 -35.85 -5.53
C GLU A 354 -3.38 -34.61 -6.29
N LYS A 355 -3.80 -34.53 -7.55
CA LYS A 355 -3.66 -33.31 -8.34
C LYS A 355 -4.43 -32.18 -7.65
N ILE A 356 -3.76 -31.10 -7.36
CA ILE A 356 -4.43 -29.88 -6.92
C ILE A 356 -5.10 -29.31 -8.16
N GLU A 357 -6.40 -29.53 -8.30
CA GLU A 357 -7.20 -28.78 -9.27
C GLU A 357 -7.24 -27.35 -8.74
N GLU A 358 -6.56 -26.45 -9.45
CA GLU A 358 -6.78 -25.03 -9.23
C GLU A 358 -8.24 -24.78 -9.55
N LYS A 359 -9.04 -24.45 -8.52
CA LYS A 359 -10.38 -23.94 -8.74
C LYS A 359 -10.24 -22.75 -9.71
N PRO A 360 -11.13 -22.63 -10.71
CA PRO A 360 -11.07 -21.53 -11.65
C PRO A 360 -10.95 -20.22 -10.86
N GLU A 361 -9.99 -19.38 -11.27
CA GLU A 361 -9.78 -18.05 -10.74
C GLU A 361 -11.12 -17.35 -10.55
N ASN A 362 -11.22 -16.59 -9.47
CA ASN A 362 -12.34 -15.72 -9.18
C ASN A 362 -12.54 -14.76 -10.37
N THR A 363 -13.31 -15.20 -11.36
CA THR A 363 -13.64 -14.43 -12.57
C THR A 363 -14.65 -13.36 -12.21
N GLY A 364 -14.38 -12.52 -11.24
CA GLY A 364 -15.25 -11.41 -10.84
C GLY A 364 -16.76 -11.74 -10.86
N ASN A 365 -17.56 -11.03 -10.18
CA ASN A 365 -19.02 -11.24 -10.18
C ASN A 365 -19.59 -11.09 -11.61
N LYS A 366 -19.73 -12.19 -12.35
CA LYS A 366 -20.32 -12.20 -13.71
C LYS A 366 -21.78 -11.72 -13.75
N TYR A 367 -22.42 -11.59 -12.60
CA TYR A 367 -23.79 -11.12 -12.45
C TYR A 367 -23.87 -9.62 -12.10
N ALA A 368 -22.75 -8.91 -12.04
CA ALA A 368 -22.69 -7.52 -11.63
C ALA A 368 -23.70 -6.63 -12.37
N GLY A 369 -24.47 -5.84 -11.62
CA GLY A 369 -25.50 -4.95 -12.14
C GLY A 369 -26.83 -5.61 -12.56
N THR A 370 -26.97 -6.94 -12.42
CA THR A 370 -28.17 -7.69 -12.84
C THR A 370 -29.17 -7.90 -11.70
N LYS A 371 -30.41 -8.31 -12.06
CA LYS A 371 -31.37 -8.81 -11.07
C LYS A 371 -30.89 -10.09 -10.37
N THR A 372 -30.13 -10.92 -11.11
CA THR A 372 -29.57 -12.16 -10.58
C THR A 372 -28.57 -11.89 -9.46
N GLU A 373 -27.74 -10.85 -9.55
CA GLU A 373 -26.87 -10.43 -8.48
C GLU A 373 -27.66 -10.09 -7.21
N LYS A 374 -28.73 -9.28 -7.35
CA LYS A 374 -29.61 -8.94 -6.21
C LYS A 374 -30.24 -10.17 -5.58
N ASN A 375 -30.69 -11.13 -6.41
CA ASN A 375 -31.26 -12.39 -5.92
C ASN A 375 -30.22 -13.24 -5.17
N LEU A 376 -28.97 -13.29 -5.66
CA LEU A 376 -27.86 -13.98 -4.99
C LEU A 376 -27.52 -13.32 -3.64
N MET A 377 -27.49 -11.99 -3.58
CA MET A 377 -27.29 -11.25 -2.33
C MET A 377 -28.43 -11.50 -1.33
N GLU A 378 -29.68 -11.46 -1.79
CA GLU A 378 -30.85 -11.74 -0.96
C GLU A 378 -30.86 -13.20 -0.49
N GLY A 379 -30.53 -14.13 -1.37
CA GLY A 379 -30.37 -15.56 -1.05
C GLY A 379 -29.31 -15.77 0.02
N PHE A 380 -28.12 -15.21 -0.16
CA PHE A 380 -27.03 -15.26 0.82
C PHE A 380 -27.45 -14.71 2.20
N ALA A 381 -28.12 -13.54 2.21
CA ALA A 381 -28.62 -12.94 3.44
C ALA A 381 -29.67 -13.81 4.13
N GLY A 382 -30.64 -14.36 3.38
CA GLY A 382 -31.69 -15.22 3.87
C GLY A 382 -31.16 -16.51 4.52
N GLU A 383 -30.28 -17.22 3.79
CA GLU A 383 -29.70 -18.48 4.27
C GLU A 383 -28.77 -18.25 5.48
N SER A 384 -28.01 -17.15 5.48
CA SER A 384 -27.15 -16.79 6.62
C SER A 384 -27.97 -16.51 7.88
N GLN A 385 -29.12 -15.84 7.75
CA GLN A 385 -30.03 -15.60 8.86
C GLN A 385 -30.70 -16.92 9.32
N ALA A 386 -31.15 -17.77 8.39
CA ALA A 386 -31.76 -19.06 8.70
C ALA A 386 -30.78 -19.95 9.48
N ARG A 387 -29.53 -20.05 9.02
CA ARG A 387 -28.47 -20.78 9.72
C ARG A 387 -28.31 -20.33 11.17
N ASN A 388 -28.26 -19.02 11.44
CA ASN A 388 -28.12 -18.50 12.78
C ASN A 388 -29.38 -18.74 13.63
N LYS A 389 -30.58 -18.50 13.08
CA LYS A 389 -31.85 -18.75 13.77
C LYS A 389 -31.99 -20.21 14.20
N TYR A 390 -31.70 -21.16 13.31
CA TYR A 390 -31.80 -22.59 13.62
C TYR A 390 -30.77 -23.03 14.67
N THR A 391 -29.58 -22.45 14.69
CA THR A 391 -28.61 -22.67 15.76
C THR A 391 -29.17 -22.21 17.12
N TYR A 392 -29.81 -21.03 17.18
CA TYR A 392 -30.43 -20.53 18.41
C TYR A 392 -31.64 -21.36 18.83
N PHE A 393 -32.46 -21.82 17.87
CA PHE A 393 -33.59 -22.72 18.16
C PHE A 393 -33.14 -24.08 18.70
N ALA A 394 -32.02 -24.61 18.19
CA ALA A 394 -31.40 -25.81 18.72
C ALA A 394 -31.00 -25.66 20.20
N MET A 395 -30.41 -24.50 20.55
CA MET A 395 -30.03 -24.23 21.96
C MET A 395 -31.26 -24.20 22.90
N VAL A 396 -32.39 -23.70 22.42
CA VAL A 396 -33.66 -23.73 23.20
C VAL A 396 -34.18 -25.17 23.33
N ALA A 397 -34.22 -25.92 22.22
CA ALA A 397 -34.67 -27.31 22.22
C ALA A 397 -33.86 -28.18 23.17
N GLN A 398 -32.52 -28.04 23.18
CA GLN A 398 -31.63 -28.72 24.12
C GLN A 398 -31.96 -28.39 25.58
N ARG A 399 -32.16 -27.10 25.88
CA ARG A 399 -32.48 -26.65 27.23
C ARG A 399 -33.83 -27.20 27.73
N GLU A 400 -34.76 -27.39 26.79
CA GLU A 400 -36.08 -27.96 27.07
C GLU A 400 -36.10 -29.51 27.07
N GLY A 401 -34.97 -30.15 26.78
CA GLY A 401 -34.85 -31.61 26.77
C GLY A 401 -35.25 -32.32 25.47
N TYR A 402 -35.37 -31.54 24.36
CA TYR A 402 -35.76 -32.08 23.05
C TYR A 402 -34.53 -32.29 22.16
N ASP A 403 -33.63 -33.19 22.56
CA ASP A 403 -32.35 -33.43 21.87
C ASP A 403 -32.50 -33.78 20.39
N GLN A 404 -33.49 -34.62 20.04
CA GLN A 404 -33.76 -34.96 18.64
C GLN A 404 -34.16 -33.72 17.81
N LEU A 405 -34.96 -32.83 18.34
CA LEU A 405 -35.34 -31.58 17.63
C LEU A 405 -34.14 -30.64 17.49
N ALA A 406 -33.31 -30.57 18.52
CA ALA A 406 -32.07 -29.81 18.47
C ALA A 406 -31.12 -30.30 17.37
N GLU A 407 -30.94 -31.61 17.23
CA GLU A 407 -30.13 -32.21 16.16
C GLU A 407 -30.69 -31.90 14.77
N ILE A 408 -32.03 -31.95 14.61
CA ILE A 408 -32.66 -31.58 13.33
C ILE A 408 -32.39 -30.11 13.00
N PHE A 409 -32.55 -29.17 13.95
CA PHE A 409 -32.20 -27.79 13.76
C PHE A 409 -30.74 -27.57 13.38
N LEU A 410 -29.81 -28.25 14.09
CA LEU A 410 -28.36 -28.14 13.79
C LEU A 410 -28.00 -28.74 12.42
N LYS A 411 -28.66 -29.81 12.01
CA LYS A 411 -28.48 -30.41 10.69
C LYS A 411 -28.97 -29.44 9.61
N THR A 412 -30.15 -28.84 9.78
CA THR A 412 -30.69 -27.88 8.85
C THR A 412 -29.82 -26.63 8.80
N ALA A 413 -29.36 -26.10 9.95
CA ALA A 413 -28.44 -24.96 10.00
C ALA A 413 -27.14 -25.20 9.17
N ARG A 414 -26.63 -26.43 9.16
CA ARG A 414 -25.48 -26.80 8.29
C ARG A 414 -25.84 -26.81 6.81
N ASN A 415 -27.06 -27.25 6.46
CA ASN A 415 -27.52 -27.19 5.07
C ASN A 415 -27.62 -25.73 4.58
N GLU A 416 -28.21 -24.84 5.39
CA GLU A 416 -28.32 -23.42 5.05
C GLU A 416 -26.95 -22.73 4.96
N GLN A 417 -25.97 -23.17 5.73
CA GLN A 417 -24.59 -22.69 5.58
C GLN A 417 -24.00 -23.06 4.21
N GLU A 418 -24.27 -24.25 3.69
CA GLU A 418 -23.81 -24.65 2.36
C GLU A 418 -24.56 -23.90 1.25
N HIS A 419 -25.88 -23.67 1.41
CA HIS A 419 -26.64 -22.85 0.47
C HIS A 419 -26.09 -21.40 0.42
N ALA A 420 -25.89 -20.76 1.58
CA ALA A 420 -25.30 -19.44 1.68
C ALA A 420 -23.92 -19.38 0.98
N LYS A 421 -23.09 -20.40 1.18
CA LYS A 421 -21.78 -20.51 0.55
C LYS A 421 -21.88 -20.57 -0.97
N LEU A 422 -22.83 -21.29 -1.55
CA LEU A 422 -23.05 -21.34 -3.01
C LEU A 422 -23.32 -19.94 -3.59
N TRP A 423 -24.15 -19.17 -2.92
CA TRP A 423 -24.47 -17.81 -3.37
C TRP A 423 -23.30 -16.87 -3.21
N PHE A 424 -22.55 -16.98 -2.12
CA PHE A 424 -21.36 -16.17 -1.84
C PHE A 424 -20.20 -16.47 -2.81
N GLU A 425 -20.00 -17.74 -3.16
CA GLU A 425 -19.06 -18.18 -4.22
C GLU A 425 -19.49 -17.65 -5.60
N ALA A 426 -20.79 -17.74 -5.93
CA ALA A 426 -21.32 -17.25 -7.21
C ALA A 426 -21.14 -15.73 -7.38
N LEU A 427 -21.21 -14.98 -6.28
CA LEU A 427 -20.92 -13.54 -6.24
C LEU A 427 -19.43 -13.20 -6.36
N GLY A 428 -18.54 -14.20 -6.33
CA GLY A 428 -17.10 -13.99 -6.37
C GLY A 428 -16.50 -13.43 -5.07
N HIS A 429 -17.16 -13.62 -3.93
CA HIS A 429 -16.75 -13.06 -2.64
C HIS A 429 -15.80 -13.96 -1.85
N ILE A 430 -15.43 -15.14 -2.37
CA ILE A 430 -14.43 -16.01 -1.76
C ILE A 430 -13.17 -15.98 -2.63
N GLY A 431 -12.14 -15.32 -2.14
CA GLY A 431 -10.85 -15.20 -2.79
C GLY A 431 -9.74 -15.99 -2.08
N THR A 432 -8.51 -15.59 -2.31
CA THR A 432 -7.33 -16.09 -1.60
C THR A 432 -7.39 -15.72 -0.11
N THR A 433 -6.55 -16.34 0.72
CA THR A 433 -6.48 -16.01 2.16
C THR A 433 -6.20 -14.53 2.40
N ALA A 434 -5.33 -13.91 1.61
CA ALA A 434 -5.03 -12.48 1.73
C ALA A 434 -6.24 -11.61 1.36
N GLU A 435 -6.92 -11.91 0.25
CA GLU A 435 -8.14 -11.21 -0.16
C GLU A 435 -9.27 -11.38 0.86
N ASN A 436 -9.47 -12.58 1.38
CA ASN A 436 -10.49 -12.83 2.40
C ASN A 436 -10.18 -12.11 3.72
N LEU A 437 -8.91 -12.03 4.13
CA LEU A 437 -8.50 -11.25 5.31
C LEU A 437 -8.69 -9.75 5.10
N LEU A 438 -8.45 -9.26 3.89
CA LEU A 438 -8.72 -7.87 3.54
C LEU A 438 -10.22 -7.59 3.57
N ALA A 439 -11.03 -8.42 2.92
CA ALA A 439 -12.49 -8.28 2.90
C ALA A 439 -13.09 -8.33 4.30
N ALA A 440 -12.62 -9.25 5.15
CA ALA A 440 -13.02 -9.31 6.56
C ALA A 440 -12.65 -8.01 7.29
N ALA A 441 -11.41 -7.52 7.15
CA ALA A 441 -10.98 -6.29 7.79
C ALA A 441 -11.78 -5.05 7.33
N GLU A 442 -12.17 -5.00 6.06
CA GLU A 442 -12.99 -3.91 5.51
C GLU A 442 -14.45 -4.01 5.99
N GLY A 443 -15.01 -5.22 6.11
CA GLY A 443 -16.32 -5.44 6.70
C GLY A 443 -16.38 -4.96 8.16
N GLU A 444 -15.48 -5.44 9.00
CA GLU A 444 -15.38 -5.00 10.39
C GLU A 444 -15.15 -3.49 10.52
N ASN A 445 -14.33 -2.91 9.61
CA ASN A 445 -14.13 -1.46 9.57
C ASN A 445 -15.44 -0.71 9.31
N TYR A 446 -16.24 -1.14 8.35
CA TYR A 446 -17.55 -0.56 8.07
C TYR A 446 -18.50 -0.70 9.28
N GLU A 447 -18.51 -1.87 9.93
CA GLU A 447 -19.38 -2.13 11.06
C GLU A 447 -19.14 -1.18 12.23
N TRP A 448 -17.89 -0.97 12.63
CA TRP A 448 -17.60 -0.11 13.77
C TRP A 448 -17.49 1.39 13.43
N THR A 449 -17.20 1.75 12.16
CA THR A 449 -17.03 3.16 11.77
C THR A 449 -18.33 3.83 11.29
N ASP A 450 -19.30 3.06 10.79
CA ASP A 450 -20.55 3.56 10.23
C ASP A 450 -21.77 2.87 10.85
N MET A 451 -21.90 1.56 10.68
CA MET A 451 -23.11 0.82 10.98
C MET A 451 -23.52 0.93 12.46
N TYR A 452 -22.66 0.54 13.38
CA TYR A 452 -22.97 0.58 14.82
C TYR A 452 -23.00 2.00 15.39
N ASP A 453 -22.22 2.95 14.84
CA ASP A 453 -22.30 4.36 15.23
C ASP A 453 -23.68 4.96 14.88
N ARG A 454 -24.18 4.66 13.68
CA ARG A 454 -25.51 5.06 13.23
C ARG A 454 -26.61 4.40 14.06
N PHE A 455 -26.53 3.08 14.26
CA PHE A 455 -27.52 2.36 15.07
C PHE A 455 -27.60 2.88 16.51
N ALA A 456 -26.45 3.24 17.10
CA ALA A 456 -26.43 3.81 18.45
C ALA A 456 -27.10 5.19 18.50
N LYS A 457 -26.91 6.03 17.47
CA LYS A 457 -27.58 7.33 17.37
C LYS A 457 -29.10 7.20 17.21
N ASP A 458 -29.50 6.33 16.28
CA ASP A 458 -30.92 6.06 16.05
C ASP A 458 -31.60 5.57 17.35
N ALA A 459 -30.95 4.66 18.07
CA ALA A 459 -31.46 4.14 19.33
C ALA A 459 -31.54 5.23 20.45
N ASP A 460 -30.58 6.15 20.52
CA ASP A 460 -30.67 7.29 21.45
C ASP A 460 -31.83 8.23 21.09
N GLU A 461 -31.98 8.54 19.80
CA GLU A 461 -33.06 9.40 19.30
C GLU A 461 -34.44 8.79 19.53
N GLU A 462 -34.58 7.47 19.42
CA GLU A 462 -35.82 6.73 19.66
C GLU A 462 -36.06 6.45 21.16
N GLY A 463 -35.14 6.81 22.05
CA GLY A 463 -35.31 6.66 23.50
C GLY A 463 -34.93 5.26 24.03
N PHE A 464 -34.02 4.54 23.37
CA PHE A 464 -33.51 3.25 23.77
C PHE A 464 -32.01 3.30 24.19
N PRO A 465 -31.63 4.04 25.25
CA PRO A 465 -30.25 4.29 25.60
C PRO A 465 -29.47 3.00 25.94
N GLU A 466 -30.11 1.97 26.48
CA GLU A 466 -29.48 0.68 26.78
C GLU A 466 -29.03 -0.04 25.48
N MET A 467 -29.84 0.03 24.44
CA MET A 467 -29.48 -0.52 23.12
C MET A 467 -28.42 0.31 22.45
N ALA A 468 -28.47 1.64 22.56
CA ALA A 468 -27.43 2.53 22.07
C ALA A 468 -26.06 2.21 22.69
N GLU A 469 -26.03 1.98 24.01
CA GLU A 469 -24.81 1.56 24.71
C GLU A 469 -24.33 0.18 24.23
N LEU A 470 -25.24 -0.77 24.02
CA LEU A 470 -24.89 -2.10 23.52
C LEU A 470 -24.31 -2.03 22.11
N PHE A 471 -24.90 -1.24 21.20
CA PHE A 471 -24.35 -1.02 19.84
C PHE A 471 -22.93 -0.44 19.89
N ARG A 472 -22.66 0.55 20.76
CA ARG A 472 -21.31 1.10 20.94
C ARG A 472 -20.31 0.06 21.45
N LYS A 473 -20.74 -0.80 22.39
CA LYS A 473 -19.89 -1.87 22.91
C LYS A 473 -19.55 -2.91 21.85
N VAL A 474 -20.53 -3.33 21.04
CA VAL A 474 -20.30 -4.24 19.93
C VAL A 474 -19.38 -3.58 18.90
N GLY A 475 -19.65 -2.35 18.47
CA GLY A 475 -18.76 -1.61 17.57
C GLY A 475 -17.31 -1.51 18.06
N ALA A 476 -17.09 -1.39 19.37
CA ALA A 476 -15.75 -1.42 19.94
C ALA A 476 -15.07 -2.80 19.81
N ILE A 477 -15.85 -3.88 19.83
CA ILE A 477 -15.34 -5.25 19.60
C ILE A 477 -14.96 -5.42 18.13
N GLU A 478 -15.82 -4.98 17.18
CA GLU A 478 -15.55 -5.10 15.74
C GLU A 478 -14.27 -4.35 15.32
N LYS A 479 -13.96 -3.25 15.98
CA LYS A 479 -12.67 -2.60 15.84
C LYS A 479 -11.49 -3.51 16.18
N THR A 480 -11.61 -4.32 17.23
CA THR A 480 -10.54 -5.28 17.59
C THR A 480 -10.43 -6.42 16.58
N HIS A 481 -11.54 -6.81 15.97
CA HIS A 481 -11.56 -7.78 14.88
C HIS A 481 -10.86 -7.24 13.64
N GLU A 482 -11.16 -6.01 13.21
CA GLU A 482 -10.43 -5.34 12.13
C GLU A 482 -8.92 -5.32 12.38
N GLU A 483 -8.50 -4.86 13.57
CA GLU A 483 -7.09 -4.83 13.93
C GLU A 483 -6.43 -6.21 13.85
N ARG A 484 -7.14 -7.26 14.27
CA ARG A 484 -6.70 -8.64 14.18
C ARG A 484 -6.53 -9.10 12.74
N TYR A 485 -7.54 -8.89 11.89
CA TYR A 485 -7.48 -9.31 10.48
C TYR A 485 -6.40 -8.55 9.71
N ARG A 486 -6.20 -7.26 9.98
CA ARG A 486 -5.09 -6.49 9.37
C ARG A 486 -3.72 -6.99 9.79
N LYS A 487 -3.54 -7.42 11.04
CA LYS A 487 -2.29 -8.06 11.51
C LYS A 487 -2.06 -9.40 10.83
N LEU A 488 -3.11 -10.20 10.69
CA LEU A 488 -3.02 -11.51 10.00
C LEU A 488 -2.72 -11.32 8.51
N LEU A 489 -3.36 -10.37 7.85
CA LEU A 489 -3.08 -10.01 6.47
C LEU A 489 -1.61 -9.61 6.30
N HIS A 490 -1.13 -8.72 7.15
CA HIS A 490 0.28 -8.32 7.15
C HIS A 490 1.23 -9.54 7.30
N ASN A 491 0.92 -10.47 8.20
CA ASN A 491 1.74 -11.68 8.36
C ASN A 491 1.74 -12.56 7.09
N VAL A 492 0.59 -12.66 6.39
CA VAL A 492 0.50 -13.42 5.13
C VAL A 492 1.30 -12.73 4.03
N GLU A 493 1.11 -11.43 3.83
CA GLU A 493 1.81 -10.63 2.81
C GLU A 493 3.33 -10.60 3.01
N MET A 494 3.77 -10.58 4.27
CA MET A 494 5.19 -10.57 4.65
C MET A 494 5.80 -11.96 4.80
N GLN A 495 5.04 -13.02 4.51
CA GLN A 495 5.43 -14.42 4.72
C GLN A 495 5.88 -14.71 6.17
N GLN A 496 5.31 -13.98 7.12
CA GLN A 496 5.67 -14.07 8.55
C GLN A 496 4.72 -14.96 9.37
N VAL A 497 3.86 -15.73 8.72
CA VAL A 497 2.96 -16.66 9.42
C VAL A 497 3.75 -17.71 10.19
N PHE A 498 4.79 -18.27 9.55
CA PHE A 498 5.65 -19.32 10.10
C PHE A 498 7.10 -18.88 10.34
N GLU A 499 7.38 -17.58 10.19
CA GLU A 499 8.70 -17.01 10.41
C GLU A 499 8.55 -15.66 11.13
N LYS A 500 9.45 -15.36 12.08
CA LYS A 500 9.47 -14.12 12.86
C LYS A 500 10.85 -13.48 12.82
N ALA A 501 10.91 -12.18 13.03
CA ALA A 501 12.17 -11.44 13.09
C ALA A 501 13.06 -11.90 14.24
N GLU A 502 12.43 -12.31 15.35
CA GLU A 502 13.09 -12.77 16.57
C GLU A 502 12.82 -14.24 16.84
N GLU A 503 13.65 -14.86 17.68
CA GLU A 503 13.39 -16.22 18.16
C GLU A 503 12.07 -16.28 18.91
N SER A 504 11.25 -17.23 18.51
CA SER A 504 9.91 -17.41 19.06
C SER A 504 9.69 -18.88 19.40
N MET A 505 8.82 -19.13 20.36
CA MET A 505 8.44 -20.48 20.71
C MET A 505 7.26 -20.94 19.85
N TRP A 506 7.50 -21.96 19.05
CA TRP A 506 6.52 -22.57 18.16
C TRP A 506 5.98 -23.83 18.79
N GLU A 507 4.68 -24.01 18.76
CA GLU A 507 3.98 -25.19 19.26
C GLU A 507 3.26 -25.91 18.13
N CYS A 508 3.49 -27.24 18.05
CA CYS A 508 2.74 -28.08 17.12
C CYS A 508 1.33 -28.36 17.69
N ARG A 509 0.30 -27.87 17.02
CA ARG A 509 -1.11 -27.99 17.41
C ARG A 509 -1.61 -29.45 17.47
N ILE A 510 -0.88 -30.40 16.89
CA ILE A 510 -1.26 -31.83 16.88
C ILE A 510 -0.71 -32.58 18.11
N CYS A 511 0.57 -32.37 18.43
CA CYS A 511 1.23 -33.16 19.47
C CYS A 511 1.82 -32.33 20.61
N GLY A 512 1.69 -31.01 20.60
CA GLY A 512 2.23 -30.12 21.64
C GLY A 512 3.75 -29.96 21.61
N HIS A 513 4.44 -30.48 20.57
CA HIS A 513 5.89 -30.36 20.48
C HIS A 513 6.31 -28.87 20.36
N LEU A 514 7.25 -28.48 21.21
CA LEU A 514 7.76 -27.09 21.27
C LEU A 514 9.12 -26.96 20.58
N VAL A 515 9.28 -25.91 19.81
CA VAL A 515 10.54 -25.57 19.14
C VAL A 515 10.80 -24.06 19.31
N ILE A 516 12.02 -23.70 19.67
CA ILE A 516 12.47 -22.32 19.72
C ILE A 516 13.25 -22.02 18.43
N GLY A 517 12.93 -20.92 17.77
CA GLY A 517 13.62 -20.47 16.57
C GLY A 517 12.87 -19.34 15.87
N LYS A 518 13.51 -18.71 14.90
CA LYS A 518 12.88 -17.66 14.08
C LYS A 518 11.81 -18.22 13.15
N LYS A 519 11.95 -19.50 12.75
CA LYS A 519 11.05 -20.17 11.79
C LYS A 519 10.51 -21.46 12.40
N ALA A 520 9.21 -21.70 12.21
CA ALA A 520 8.60 -22.97 12.53
C ALA A 520 9.18 -24.09 11.64
N PRO A 521 9.40 -25.29 12.14
CA PRO A 521 9.90 -26.40 11.35
C PRO A 521 8.96 -26.72 10.17
N GLU A 522 9.51 -27.05 9.01
CA GLU A 522 8.71 -27.47 7.85
C GLU A 522 7.88 -28.71 8.13
N VAL A 523 8.42 -29.58 9.00
CA VAL A 523 7.76 -30.83 9.45
C VAL A 523 8.03 -30.98 10.94
N CYS A 524 6.98 -31.30 11.70
CA CYS A 524 7.12 -31.58 13.11
C CYS A 524 8.02 -32.83 13.32
N PRO A 525 9.13 -32.74 14.07
CA PRO A 525 10.04 -33.86 14.26
C PRO A 525 9.41 -35.04 15.02
N VAL A 526 8.32 -34.79 15.77
CA VAL A 526 7.63 -35.81 16.59
C VAL A 526 6.50 -36.47 15.81
N CYS A 527 5.48 -35.72 15.38
CA CYS A 527 4.27 -36.27 14.77
C CYS A 527 4.26 -36.25 13.24
N LYS A 528 5.29 -35.68 12.60
CA LYS A 528 5.48 -35.60 11.14
C LYS A 528 4.42 -34.77 10.38
N TYR A 529 3.61 -34.00 11.06
CA TYR A 529 2.70 -33.05 10.44
C TYR A 529 3.47 -31.82 9.91
N SER A 530 2.93 -31.20 8.86
CA SER A 530 3.55 -30.07 8.17
C SER A 530 3.61 -28.80 9.03
N GLN A 531 4.40 -27.83 8.58
CA GLN A 531 4.55 -26.50 9.18
C GLN A 531 3.21 -25.79 9.45
N SER A 532 2.18 -26.05 8.61
CA SER A 532 0.84 -25.46 8.75
C SER A 532 0.15 -25.77 10.10
N TYR A 533 0.64 -26.77 10.82
CA TYR A 533 0.16 -27.12 12.15
C TYR A 533 0.96 -26.48 13.29
N PHE A 534 1.92 -25.63 13.01
CA PHE A 534 2.60 -24.85 14.05
C PHE A 534 1.93 -23.50 14.27
N GLU A 535 1.89 -23.09 15.52
CA GLU A 535 1.51 -21.74 15.92
C GLU A 535 2.49 -21.19 16.96
N LEU A 536 2.46 -19.88 17.16
CA LEU A 536 3.17 -19.26 18.28
C LEU A 536 2.53 -19.72 19.58
N ARG A 537 3.34 -20.23 20.49
CA ARG A 537 2.85 -20.62 21.82
C ARG A 537 2.29 -19.39 22.54
N LYS A 538 1.11 -19.55 23.11
CA LYS A 538 0.47 -18.55 23.96
C LYS A 538 0.54 -19.02 25.40
N GLU A 539 1.07 -18.17 26.27
CA GLU A 539 1.03 -18.38 27.72
C GLU A 539 0.03 -17.38 28.29
N ASN A 540 -1.18 -17.84 28.55
CA ASN A 540 -2.30 -17.03 29.05
C ASN A 540 -2.92 -17.59 30.34
N TYR A 541 -2.14 -18.29 31.14
CA TYR A 541 -2.51 -18.88 32.43
C TYR A 541 -1.67 -18.31 33.56
#